data_05ab042ff7690b65d29ec7f1d8de631d
#
_entry.id   05ab042ff7690b65d29ec7f1d8de631d
#
_cell.length_a   1.000
_cell.length_b   1.000
_cell.length_c   1.000
_cell.angle_alpha   90.00
_cell.angle_beta   90.00
_cell.angle_gamma   90.00
#
_symmetry.space_group_name_H-M   'P 1'
#
loop_
_entity.id
_entity.type
_entity.pdbx_description
1 polymer ?
#
loop_
_entity_poly.entity_id
_entity_poly.type
_entity_poly.pdbx_seq_one_letter_code
_entity_poly.pdbx_strand_id
1 'polypeptide(L)'
;RVDVRLQFNQEATYAQLREQLLAGKVDLIFATEVDDPRTASSYIGDHQIVLLVPLGHRLARYDEVDLRELDQEDFISFDTNCQLRGVTDQIFRKLDIRPNITAETAQDLIIYGLVAASHGVAIIPYPLGGVPYNTKIIRIANDIPPRRLYLTWNKDQYLPPAAEYFRDFIVRSGEVFTQFLKKQGHVLL
;
A
#
# COMPACT_ATOMS: atom_id res chain seq x y z
N ARG A 1 16.16 -26.27 15.24
CA ARG A 1 14.85 -25.71 14.82
C ARG A 1 14.30 -24.99 16.04
N VAL A 2 14.19 -23.68 15.97
CA VAL A 2 13.45 -22.93 16.99
C VAL A 2 12.02 -22.87 16.46
N ASP A 3 11.05 -23.42 17.21
CA ASP A 3 9.63 -23.31 16.88
C ASP A 3 9.21 -21.87 17.18
N VAL A 4 9.10 -21.05 16.13
CA VAL A 4 8.64 -19.66 16.22
C VAL A 4 7.23 -19.60 15.69
N ARG A 5 6.31 -19.07 16.50
CA ARG A 5 4.96 -18.74 16.06
C ARG A 5 4.89 -17.28 15.68
N LEU A 6 4.58 -17.00 14.42
CA LEU A 6 4.32 -15.64 13.93
C LEU A 6 2.83 -15.30 14.14
N GLN A 7 2.57 -14.11 14.68
CA GLN A 7 1.25 -13.54 14.77
C GLN A 7 1.21 -12.24 13.97
N PHE A 8 0.28 -12.13 13.03
CA PHE A 8 0.09 -10.93 12.21
C PHE A 8 -1.16 -10.21 12.68
N ASN A 9 -1.01 -8.93 13.00
CA ASN A 9 -2.11 -8.04 13.34
C ASN A 9 -2.20 -6.96 12.26
N GLN A 10 -3.41 -6.72 11.77
CA GLN A 10 -3.66 -5.62 10.83
C GLN A 10 -4.45 -4.54 11.56
N GLU A 11 -3.89 -3.34 11.62
CA GLU A 11 -4.54 -2.19 12.24
C GLU A 11 -5.01 -1.19 11.19
N ALA A 12 -6.14 -0.53 11.47
CA ALA A 12 -6.77 0.40 10.55
C ALA A 12 -6.01 1.74 10.45
N THR A 13 -5.29 2.13 11.50
CA THR A 13 -4.62 3.43 11.54
C THR A 13 -3.16 3.34 11.93
N TYR A 14 -2.38 4.28 11.38
CA TYR A 14 -0.98 4.47 11.72
C TYR A 14 -0.75 4.76 13.24
N ALA A 15 -1.65 5.54 13.85
CA ALA A 15 -1.58 5.85 15.28
C ALA A 15 -1.68 4.59 16.14
N GLN A 16 -2.58 3.67 15.80
CA GLN A 16 -2.73 2.38 16.48
C GLN A 16 -1.50 1.50 16.32
N LEU A 17 -0.93 1.42 15.10
CA LEU A 17 0.33 0.67 14.87
C LEU A 17 1.46 1.20 15.76
N ARG A 18 1.66 2.52 15.78
CA ARG A 18 2.68 3.15 16.62
C ARG A 18 2.45 2.88 18.10
N GLU A 19 1.22 3.04 18.58
CA GLU A 19 0.88 2.78 19.98
C GLU A 19 1.18 1.34 20.38
N GLN A 20 0.80 0.36 19.56
CA GLN A 20 1.08 -1.06 19.83
C GLN A 20 2.56 -1.37 19.89
N LEU A 21 3.35 -0.80 18.96
CA LEU A 21 4.80 -0.97 18.96
C LEU A 21 5.43 -0.38 20.24
N LEU A 22 5.05 0.84 20.60
CA LEU A 22 5.61 1.52 21.77
C LEU A 22 5.16 0.89 23.11
N ALA A 23 3.99 0.25 23.12
CA ALA A 23 3.51 -0.51 24.26
C ALA A 23 4.07 -1.94 24.34
N GLY A 24 4.91 -2.36 23.37
CA GLY A 24 5.46 -3.72 23.30
C GLY A 24 4.44 -4.81 23.01
N LYS A 25 3.28 -4.46 22.46
CA LYS A 25 2.25 -5.42 22.04
C LYS A 25 2.59 -6.11 20.73
N VAL A 26 3.45 -5.49 19.91
CA VAL A 26 4.04 -6.05 18.69
C VAL A 26 5.54 -5.77 18.69
N ASP A 27 6.31 -6.68 18.15
CA ASP A 27 7.77 -6.55 18.06
C ASP A 27 8.21 -5.70 16.88
N LEU A 28 7.48 -5.82 15.76
CA LEU A 28 7.82 -5.20 14.47
C LEU A 28 6.56 -4.66 13.80
N ILE A 29 6.72 -3.54 13.09
CA ILE A 29 5.69 -2.97 12.20
C ILE A 29 6.22 -2.96 10.78
N PHE A 30 5.40 -3.38 9.83
CA PHE A 30 5.64 -3.21 8.40
C PHE A 30 4.63 -2.18 7.86
N ALA A 31 5.10 -0.95 7.63
CA ALA A 31 4.27 0.18 7.22
C ALA A 31 5.11 1.26 6.52
N THR A 32 4.50 2.41 6.26
CA THR A 32 5.26 3.63 5.98
C THR A 32 6.05 4.06 7.23
N GLU A 33 7.02 4.96 7.08
CA GLU A 33 7.91 5.36 8.16
C GLU A 33 7.15 5.83 9.42
N VAL A 34 7.59 5.33 10.57
CA VAL A 34 7.08 5.73 11.89
C VAL A 34 8.02 6.81 12.45
N ASP A 35 7.56 8.05 12.45
CA ASP A 35 8.34 9.16 13.03
C ASP A 35 8.12 9.23 14.55
N ASP A 36 8.98 8.54 15.29
CA ASP A 36 9.04 8.59 16.76
C ASP A 36 10.51 8.40 17.20
N PRO A 37 11.05 9.22 18.12
CA PRO A 37 12.44 9.12 18.55
C PRO A 37 12.82 7.80 19.21
N ARG A 38 11.85 6.99 19.67
CA ARG A 38 12.06 5.65 20.26
C ARG A 38 12.09 4.54 19.23
N THR A 39 11.82 4.84 17.97
CA THR A 39 11.81 3.82 16.92
C THR A 39 13.08 3.85 16.08
N ALA A 40 13.39 2.72 15.48
CA ALA A 40 14.34 2.59 14.40
C ALA A 40 13.66 1.89 13.23
N SER A 41 13.95 2.34 12.03
CA SER A 41 13.33 1.84 10.80
C SER A 41 14.38 1.45 9.77
N SER A 42 14.12 0.35 9.06
CA SER A 42 14.87 -0.01 7.86
C SER A 42 13.95 0.10 6.65
N TYR A 43 14.42 0.80 5.62
CA TYR A 43 13.74 0.84 4.32
C TYR A 43 13.74 -0.55 3.69
N ILE A 44 12.58 -0.99 3.21
CA ILE A 44 12.39 -2.31 2.60
C ILE A 44 12.18 -2.20 1.08
N GLY A 45 11.46 -1.18 0.64
CA GLY A 45 11.20 -0.98 -0.78
C GLY A 45 10.08 0.00 -1.06
N ASP A 46 9.92 0.30 -2.33
CA ASP A 46 8.85 1.16 -2.83
C ASP A 46 7.67 0.30 -3.28
N HIS A 47 6.50 0.72 -2.87
CA HIS A 47 5.24 0.14 -3.29
C HIS A 47 4.55 1.10 -4.24
N GLN A 48 4.50 0.74 -5.50
CA GLN A 48 3.93 1.59 -6.55
C GLN A 48 2.43 1.78 -6.37
N ILE A 49 1.95 2.94 -6.79
CA ILE A 49 0.54 3.29 -6.81
C ILE A 49 0.04 3.16 -8.26
N VAL A 50 -1.08 2.50 -8.43
CA VAL A 50 -1.67 2.18 -9.73
C VAL A 50 -3.16 2.44 -9.75
N LEU A 51 -3.74 2.54 -10.94
CA LEU A 51 -5.17 2.59 -11.14
C LEU A 51 -5.70 1.16 -11.37
N LEU A 52 -6.73 0.78 -10.64
CA LEU A 52 -7.48 -0.46 -10.82
C LEU A 52 -8.82 -0.14 -11.47
N VAL A 53 -9.14 -0.82 -12.57
CA VAL A 53 -10.40 -0.65 -13.30
C VAL A 53 -11.05 -2.00 -13.61
N PRO A 54 -12.38 -2.08 -13.77
CA PRO A 54 -13.04 -3.27 -14.31
C PRO A 54 -12.54 -3.58 -15.73
N LEU A 55 -12.50 -4.86 -16.13
CA LEU A 55 -12.08 -5.24 -17.49
C LEU A 55 -12.95 -4.59 -18.58
N GLY A 56 -14.23 -4.35 -18.31
CA GLY A 56 -15.15 -3.70 -19.23
C GLY A 56 -15.09 -2.17 -19.24
N HIS A 57 -14.26 -1.56 -18.42
CA HIS A 57 -14.18 -0.10 -18.29
C HIS A 57 -13.51 0.53 -19.53
N ARG A 58 -13.94 1.76 -19.93
CA ARG A 58 -13.37 2.48 -21.08
C ARG A 58 -11.84 2.64 -21.00
N LEU A 59 -11.30 2.79 -19.81
CA LEU A 59 -9.86 2.94 -19.57
C LEU A 59 -9.10 1.62 -19.65
N ALA A 60 -9.77 0.44 -19.59
CA ALA A 60 -9.09 -0.85 -19.61
C ALA A 60 -8.33 -1.13 -20.93
N ARG A 61 -8.58 -0.38 -21.99
CA ARG A 61 -7.85 -0.48 -23.27
C ARG A 61 -6.45 0.14 -23.22
N TYR A 62 -6.15 0.96 -22.22
CA TYR A 62 -4.87 1.64 -22.08
C TYR A 62 -3.98 0.91 -21.05
N ASP A 63 -2.66 1.02 -21.23
CA ASP A 63 -1.67 0.54 -20.28
C ASP A 63 -1.19 1.64 -19.35
N GLU A 64 -1.44 2.90 -19.71
CA GLU A 64 -1.12 4.08 -18.94
C GLU A 64 -2.16 5.17 -19.15
N VAL A 65 -2.53 5.90 -18.09
CA VAL A 65 -3.54 6.97 -18.15
C VAL A 65 -3.10 8.18 -17.33
N ASP A 66 -3.51 9.36 -17.77
CA ASP A 66 -3.50 10.58 -16.96
C ASP A 66 -4.71 10.56 -16.04
N LEU A 67 -4.54 10.92 -14.76
CA LEU A 67 -5.63 10.94 -13.77
C LEU A 67 -6.72 11.96 -14.08
N ARG A 68 -6.49 12.92 -14.97
CA ARG A 68 -7.56 13.80 -15.47
C ARG A 68 -8.70 13.04 -16.14
N GLU A 69 -8.42 11.85 -16.64
CA GLU A 69 -9.44 10.93 -17.17
C GLU A 69 -10.44 10.44 -16.11
N LEU A 70 -10.14 10.64 -14.81
CA LEU A 70 -11.01 10.27 -13.69
C LEU A 70 -12.00 11.38 -13.29
N ASP A 71 -11.97 12.54 -13.95
CA ASP A 71 -12.95 13.59 -13.64
C ASP A 71 -14.36 13.08 -13.89
N GLN A 72 -15.23 13.20 -12.86
CA GLN A 72 -16.60 12.70 -12.83
C GLN A 72 -16.76 11.16 -12.95
N GLU A 73 -15.66 10.38 -12.94
CA GLU A 73 -15.76 8.92 -12.88
C GLU A 73 -16.21 8.43 -11.51
N ASP A 74 -16.95 7.34 -11.48
CA ASP A 74 -17.29 6.66 -10.23
C ASP A 74 -16.01 6.08 -9.60
N PHE A 75 -15.73 6.52 -8.39
CA PHE A 75 -14.47 6.24 -7.71
C PHE A 75 -14.69 5.60 -6.33
N ILE A 76 -13.96 4.51 -6.10
CA ILE A 76 -13.93 3.82 -4.80
C ILE A 76 -12.65 4.27 -4.10
N SER A 77 -12.81 4.94 -2.97
CA SER A 77 -11.72 5.55 -2.23
C SER A 77 -11.34 4.76 -0.99
N PHE A 78 -10.09 4.90 -0.56
CA PHE A 78 -9.76 4.62 0.83
C PHE A 78 -10.46 5.62 1.74
N ASP A 79 -10.74 5.21 2.98
CA ASP A 79 -11.28 6.11 3.99
C ASP A 79 -10.25 7.15 4.45
N THR A 80 -10.72 8.16 5.18
CA THR A 80 -9.91 9.31 5.61
C THR A 80 -8.80 8.97 6.61
N ASN A 81 -8.80 7.77 7.20
CA ASN A 81 -7.76 7.30 8.11
C ASN A 81 -6.58 6.67 7.37
N CYS A 82 -6.74 6.37 6.08
CA CYS A 82 -5.68 5.81 5.24
C CYS A 82 -4.79 6.94 4.67
N GLN A 83 -3.47 6.79 4.80
CA GLN A 83 -2.52 7.75 4.23
C GLN A 83 -2.68 7.93 2.72
N LEU A 84 -3.01 6.85 2.00
CA LEU A 84 -3.18 6.92 0.53
C LEU A 84 -4.35 7.82 0.16
N ARG A 85 -5.40 7.92 0.98
CA ARG A 85 -6.49 8.86 0.78
C ARG A 85 -5.96 10.30 0.74
N GLY A 86 -5.14 10.69 1.69
CA GLY A 86 -4.55 12.04 1.72
C GLY A 86 -3.70 12.35 0.49
N VAL A 87 -2.96 11.36 -0.02
CA VAL A 87 -2.16 11.48 -1.25
C VAL A 87 -3.08 11.67 -2.47
N THR A 88 -4.10 10.82 -2.63
CA THR A 88 -5.04 10.91 -3.76
C THR A 88 -5.82 12.21 -3.76
N ASP A 89 -6.30 12.68 -2.59
CA ASP A 89 -7.02 13.94 -2.46
C ASP A 89 -6.13 15.15 -2.83
N GLN A 90 -4.84 15.11 -2.50
CA GLN A 90 -3.90 16.16 -2.90
C GLN A 90 -3.68 16.18 -4.42
N ILE A 91 -3.57 15.01 -5.05
CA ILE A 91 -3.40 14.88 -6.49
C ILE A 91 -4.65 15.38 -7.21
N PHE A 92 -5.85 14.97 -6.78
CA PHE A 92 -7.10 15.42 -7.37
C PHE A 92 -7.25 16.93 -7.29
N ARG A 93 -6.91 17.54 -6.15
CA ARG A 93 -6.91 19.01 -6.01
C ARG A 93 -5.89 19.69 -6.93
N LYS A 94 -4.67 19.11 -7.05
CA LYS A 94 -3.62 19.66 -7.94
C LYS A 94 -4.01 19.60 -9.41
N LEU A 95 -4.73 18.56 -9.81
CA LEU A 95 -5.19 18.36 -11.19
C LEU A 95 -6.55 19.02 -11.48
N ASP A 96 -7.20 19.60 -10.46
CA ASP A 96 -8.56 20.18 -10.51
C ASP A 96 -9.60 19.20 -11.06
N ILE A 97 -9.56 17.96 -10.58
CA ILE A 97 -10.52 16.89 -10.91
C ILE A 97 -11.35 16.51 -9.69
N ARG A 98 -12.58 16.03 -9.95
CA ARG A 98 -13.55 15.68 -8.91
C ARG A 98 -14.23 14.35 -9.24
N PRO A 99 -13.56 13.22 -8.99
CA PRO A 99 -14.19 11.92 -9.12
C PRO A 99 -15.44 11.82 -8.22
N ASN A 100 -16.44 11.07 -8.69
CA ASN A 100 -17.63 10.79 -7.89
C ASN A 100 -17.35 9.66 -6.90
N ILE A 101 -17.11 9.98 -5.62
CA ILE A 101 -16.80 8.95 -4.60
C ILE A 101 -18.10 8.18 -4.29
N THR A 102 -18.18 6.94 -4.77
CA THR A 102 -19.34 6.05 -4.60
C THR A 102 -19.22 5.14 -3.39
N ALA A 103 -18.01 4.86 -2.92
CA ALA A 103 -17.73 4.04 -1.72
C ALA A 103 -16.42 4.43 -1.05
N GLU A 104 -16.34 4.21 0.26
CA GLU A 104 -15.14 4.42 1.06
C GLU A 104 -14.89 3.22 1.98
N THR A 105 -13.63 2.76 2.07
CA THR A 105 -13.25 1.65 2.95
C THR A 105 -11.75 1.69 3.28
N ALA A 106 -11.37 1.14 4.43
CA ALA A 106 -9.96 0.95 4.80
C ALA A 106 -9.32 -0.32 4.20
N GLN A 107 -10.10 -1.19 3.58
CA GLN A 107 -9.66 -2.55 3.23
C GLN A 107 -9.49 -2.74 1.72
N ASP A 108 -8.27 -3.07 1.29
CA ASP A 108 -7.93 -3.33 -0.11
C ASP A 108 -8.85 -4.38 -0.75
N LEU A 109 -9.14 -5.47 -0.05
CA LEU A 109 -9.97 -6.57 -0.58
C LEU A 109 -11.41 -6.12 -0.88
N ILE A 110 -11.96 -5.19 -0.11
CA ILE A 110 -13.29 -4.62 -0.39
C ILE A 110 -13.20 -3.76 -1.64
N ILE A 111 -12.17 -2.92 -1.79
CA ILE A 111 -11.95 -2.12 -3.00
C ILE A 111 -11.88 -3.04 -4.22
N TYR A 112 -11.08 -4.12 -4.15
CA TYR A 112 -10.95 -5.07 -5.26
C TYR A 112 -12.28 -5.69 -5.66
N GLY A 113 -13.09 -6.09 -4.68
CA GLY A 113 -14.42 -6.66 -4.93
C GLY A 113 -15.38 -5.67 -5.59
N LEU A 114 -15.41 -4.42 -5.12
CA LEU A 114 -16.26 -3.36 -5.67
C LEU A 114 -15.85 -2.99 -7.11
N VAL A 115 -14.54 -2.86 -7.38
CA VAL A 115 -14.05 -2.62 -8.74
C VAL A 115 -14.39 -3.79 -9.66
N ALA A 116 -14.16 -5.05 -9.22
CA ALA A 116 -14.50 -6.24 -9.98
C ALA A 116 -15.99 -6.33 -10.32
N ALA A 117 -16.85 -5.80 -9.43
CA ALA A 117 -18.29 -5.69 -9.62
C ALA A 117 -18.72 -4.44 -10.42
N SER A 118 -17.78 -3.68 -10.96
CA SER A 118 -18.01 -2.47 -11.78
C SER A 118 -18.72 -1.32 -11.04
N HIS A 119 -18.49 -1.19 -9.73
CA HIS A 119 -19.01 -0.07 -8.94
C HIS A 119 -18.16 1.21 -9.05
N GLY A 120 -17.06 1.17 -9.78
CA GLY A 120 -16.18 2.30 -10.00
C GLY A 120 -14.74 1.86 -10.25
N VAL A 121 -13.83 2.83 -10.27
CA VAL A 121 -12.38 2.62 -10.39
C VAL A 121 -11.70 3.01 -9.07
N ALA A 122 -10.45 2.58 -8.85
CA ALA A 122 -9.74 2.88 -7.61
C ALA A 122 -8.25 3.12 -7.84
N ILE A 123 -7.65 4.03 -7.08
CA ILE A 123 -6.20 4.16 -6.96
C ILE A 123 -5.76 3.32 -5.76
N ILE A 124 -4.86 2.36 -6.01
CA ILE A 124 -4.42 1.38 -5.03
C ILE A 124 -2.90 1.19 -5.05
N PRO A 125 -2.29 0.68 -3.96
CA PRO A 125 -0.96 0.10 -4.05
C PRO A 125 -0.99 -1.12 -4.98
N TYR A 126 0.06 -1.34 -5.76
CA TYR A 126 0.14 -2.48 -6.67
C TYR A 126 -0.08 -3.81 -5.92
N PRO A 127 -1.06 -4.65 -6.27
CA PRO A 127 -1.40 -5.86 -5.53
C PRO A 127 -0.33 -6.94 -5.73
N LEU A 128 0.54 -7.16 -4.74
CA LEU A 128 1.63 -8.12 -4.79
C LEU A 128 1.15 -9.59 -4.87
N GLY A 129 -0.09 -9.86 -4.48
CA GLY A 129 -0.72 -11.19 -4.56
C GLY A 129 -1.28 -11.54 -5.94
N GLY A 130 -1.15 -10.66 -6.93
CA GLY A 130 -1.69 -10.81 -8.27
C GLY A 130 -2.84 -9.85 -8.59
N VAL A 131 -3.16 -9.75 -9.87
CA VAL A 131 -4.25 -8.88 -10.35
C VAL A 131 -5.59 -9.42 -9.85
N PRO A 132 -6.43 -8.59 -9.20
CA PRO A 132 -7.75 -9.02 -8.76
C PRO A 132 -8.61 -9.49 -9.93
N TYR A 133 -9.46 -10.50 -9.66
CA TYR A 133 -10.35 -11.08 -10.68
C TYR A 133 -11.20 -10.00 -11.38
N ASN A 134 -11.42 -10.16 -12.68
CA ASN A 134 -12.24 -9.27 -13.51
C ASN A 134 -11.81 -7.79 -13.51
N THR A 135 -10.52 -7.52 -13.25
CA THR A 135 -9.97 -6.16 -13.22
C THR A 135 -8.72 -6.04 -14.08
N LYS A 136 -8.33 -4.81 -14.40
CA LYS A 136 -7.06 -4.46 -15.03
C LYS A 136 -6.33 -3.41 -14.19
N ILE A 137 -5.03 -3.60 -14.05
CA ILE A 137 -4.11 -2.61 -13.48
C ILE A 137 -3.60 -1.73 -14.60
N ILE A 138 -3.64 -0.44 -14.40
CA ILE A 138 -3.18 0.58 -15.36
C ILE A 138 -2.15 1.46 -14.66
N ARG A 139 -1.06 1.79 -15.34
CA ARG A 139 -0.08 2.75 -14.87
C ARG A 139 -0.66 4.16 -14.85
N ILE A 140 -0.22 4.95 -13.90
CA ILE A 140 -0.58 6.36 -13.78
C ILE A 140 0.56 7.18 -14.38
N ALA A 141 0.23 8.00 -15.40
CA ALA A 141 1.21 8.87 -16.08
C ALA A 141 1.65 10.08 -15.23
N ASN A 142 0.82 10.45 -14.25
CA ASN A 142 1.13 11.57 -13.37
C ASN A 142 2.23 11.19 -12.37
N ASP A 143 3.04 12.17 -11.99
CA ASP A 143 4.08 11.99 -10.97
C ASP A 143 3.43 11.77 -9.58
N ILE A 144 3.35 10.52 -9.17
CA ILE A 144 2.88 10.09 -7.86
C ILE A 144 4.04 9.44 -7.13
N PRO A 145 4.45 9.96 -5.97
CA PRO A 145 5.51 9.34 -5.21
C PRO A 145 5.09 7.91 -4.79
N PRO A 146 5.96 6.92 -4.91
CA PRO A 146 5.67 5.57 -4.45
C PRO A 146 5.49 5.55 -2.93
N ARG A 147 4.71 4.60 -2.45
CA ARG A 147 4.57 4.37 -1.02
C ARG A 147 5.83 3.68 -0.51
N ARG A 148 6.68 4.39 0.22
CA ARG A 148 7.88 3.82 0.84
C ARG A 148 7.49 2.94 2.03
N LEU A 149 7.97 1.69 2.02
CA LEU A 149 7.71 0.73 3.07
C LEU A 149 8.96 0.53 3.93
N TYR A 150 8.73 0.49 5.23
CA TYR A 150 9.75 0.31 6.24
C TYR A 150 9.36 -0.84 7.19
N LEU A 151 10.37 -1.53 7.67
CA LEU A 151 10.25 -2.38 8.85
C LEU A 151 10.74 -1.58 10.05
N THR A 152 9.87 -1.38 11.04
CA THR A 152 10.12 -0.51 12.20
C THR A 152 10.01 -1.30 13.49
N TRP A 153 10.91 -1.01 14.45
CA TRP A 153 10.93 -1.60 15.80
C TRP A 153 11.19 -0.52 16.85
N ASN A 154 10.86 -0.84 18.10
CA ASN A 154 11.20 0.01 19.23
C ASN A 154 12.66 -0.25 19.62
N LYS A 155 13.55 0.75 19.51
CA LYS A 155 14.98 0.62 19.84
C LYS A 155 15.28 0.62 21.33
N ASP A 156 14.32 1.11 22.14
CA ASP A 156 14.45 1.23 23.59
C ASP A 156 13.89 -0.02 24.33
N GLN A 157 13.35 -0.98 23.58
CA GLN A 157 12.83 -2.24 24.12
C GLN A 157 13.67 -3.44 23.67
N TYR A 158 13.70 -4.46 24.53
CA TYR A 158 14.30 -5.73 24.18
C TYR A 158 13.55 -6.38 23.00
N LEU A 159 14.26 -6.65 21.93
CA LEU A 159 13.74 -7.41 20.79
C LEU A 159 14.13 -8.88 20.97
N PRO A 160 13.16 -9.81 21.02
CA PRO A 160 13.46 -11.24 21.15
C PRO A 160 14.36 -11.75 20.00
N PRO A 161 15.27 -12.72 20.23
CA PRO A 161 16.18 -13.23 19.20
C PRO A 161 15.47 -13.71 17.92
N ALA A 162 14.26 -14.28 18.06
CA ALA A 162 13.44 -14.67 16.92
C ALA A 162 12.97 -13.47 16.09
N ALA A 163 12.57 -12.38 16.74
CA ALA A 163 12.17 -11.15 16.09
C ALA A 163 13.38 -10.42 15.45
N GLU A 164 14.56 -10.45 16.10
CA GLU A 164 15.80 -9.94 15.50
C GLU A 164 16.16 -10.71 14.23
N TYR A 165 16.13 -12.04 14.29
CA TYR A 165 16.41 -12.87 13.13
C TYR A 165 15.41 -12.62 11.99
N PHE A 166 14.12 -12.46 12.32
CA PHE A 166 13.09 -12.16 11.34
C PHE A 166 13.29 -10.75 10.73
N ARG A 167 13.58 -9.74 11.55
CA ARG A 167 13.94 -8.39 11.09
C ARG A 167 15.10 -8.44 10.09
N ASP A 168 16.20 -9.09 10.47
CA ASP A 168 17.41 -9.17 9.66
C ASP A 168 17.17 -9.93 8.36
N PHE A 169 16.34 -10.97 8.41
CA PHE A 169 15.90 -11.72 7.23
C PHE A 169 15.11 -10.82 6.27
N ILE A 170 14.11 -10.10 6.77
CA ILE A 170 13.27 -9.20 5.95
C ILE A 170 14.09 -8.07 5.34
N VAL A 171 14.97 -7.43 6.12
CA VAL A 171 15.84 -6.34 5.64
C VAL A 171 16.73 -6.83 4.49
N ARG A 172 17.37 -7.99 4.64
CA ARG A 172 18.21 -8.58 3.58
C ARG A 172 17.39 -9.04 2.37
N SER A 173 16.19 -9.60 2.61
CA SER A 173 15.33 -10.11 1.54
C SER A 173 14.62 -9.00 0.78
N GLY A 174 14.41 -7.83 1.39
CA GLY A 174 13.78 -6.68 0.76
C GLY A 174 14.50 -6.24 -0.51
N GLU A 175 15.83 -6.18 -0.50
CA GLU A 175 16.63 -5.85 -1.68
C GLU A 175 16.46 -6.90 -2.79
N VAL A 176 16.52 -8.19 -2.41
CA VAL A 176 16.35 -9.31 -3.36
C VAL A 176 14.97 -9.33 -3.94
N PHE A 177 13.93 -9.10 -3.12
CA PHE A 177 12.54 -9.06 -3.54
C PHE A 177 12.28 -7.89 -4.49
N THR A 178 12.80 -6.70 -4.18
CA THR A 178 12.72 -5.53 -5.07
C THR A 178 13.37 -5.81 -6.42
N GLN A 179 14.56 -6.45 -6.44
CA GLN A 179 15.21 -6.86 -7.69
C GLN A 179 14.40 -7.91 -8.46
N PHE A 180 13.78 -8.86 -7.76
CA PHE A 180 12.92 -9.86 -8.37
C PHE A 180 11.70 -9.24 -9.03
N LEU A 181 11.00 -8.34 -8.34
CA LEU A 181 9.85 -7.61 -8.88
C LEU A 181 10.23 -6.78 -10.12
N LYS A 182 11.37 -6.08 -10.07
CA LYS A 182 11.92 -5.35 -11.22
C LYS A 182 12.12 -6.26 -12.45
N LYS A 183 12.71 -7.46 -12.24
CA LYS A 183 12.92 -8.43 -13.33
C LYS A 183 11.64 -8.98 -13.93
N GLN A 184 10.57 -9.09 -13.13
CA GLN A 184 9.26 -9.56 -13.60
C GLN A 184 8.43 -8.47 -14.27
N GLY A 185 8.93 -7.23 -14.38
CA GLY A 185 8.18 -6.09 -14.91
C GLY A 185 7.04 -5.64 -13.99
N HIS A 186 6.99 -6.13 -12.74
CA HIS A 186 5.97 -5.79 -11.76
C HIS A 186 6.30 -4.54 -10.94
N VAL A 187 7.55 -4.11 -10.96
CA VAL A 187 7.99 -2.81 -10.44
C VAL A 187 8.31 -1.95 -11.63
N LEU A 188 7.38 -1.11 -11.98
CA LEU A 188 7.61 -0.07 -12.95
C LEU A 188 8.44 1.02 -12.26
N LEU A 189 9.63 1.21 -12.75
CA LEU A 189 10.48 2.37 -12.44
C LEU A 189 9.87 3.61 -13.07
#